data_01e2bc4dab8dd524d55a54e0b4d11ae7
#
_entry.id   01e2bc4dab8dd524d55a54e0b4d11ae7
#
_cell.length_a   1.000
_cell.length_b   1.000
_cell.length_c   1.000
_cell.angle_alpha   90.00
_cell.angle_beta   90.00
_cell.angle_gamma   90.00
#
_symmetry.space_group_name_H-M   'P 1'
#
loop_
_entity.id
_entity.type
_entity.pdbx_description
1 polymer ?
#
loop_
_entity_poly.entity_id
_entity_poly.type
_entity_poly.pdbx_seq_one_letter_code
_entity_poly.pdbx_strand_id
1 'polypeptide(L)'
;HLSLRRQRQMCIRDRVLFLVDLWGGTPFNQASSLFEKHQDTWAIVTGMNLPMVIEALASRMTMNSAREIATHIVETAKDGIKTLPEELMPKTKAPAAPASAKPAIKGAIPEGTVIGDGKIKYVLARVDSRLLHGQVATGWTKATNPNRIIVVSDNVAKDKLRKNMIKQAAPTGVHANTVPIAKMIKVDKDPRFGDTRAMLLFETPEDALRAIEGGVGIKELNIGSMAYSEGKVNVNQVLAMNQEDVDTFRKLKQLGIKFIVKKVPSSNAEDMDALLDKAQKLIDEQKK
;
A
#
# COMPACT_ATOMS: atom_id res chain seq x y z
N HIS A 1 -34.07 2.71 -29.83
CA HIS A 1 -33.30 3.35 -28.73
C HIS A 1 -32.68 2.35 -27.72
N LEU A 2 -33.27 1.17 -27.50
CA LEU A 2 -32.72 0.12 -26.62
C LEU A 2 -31.53 -0.63 -27.25
N SER A 3 -31.49 -0.76 -28.59
CA SER A 3 -30.40 -1.42 -29.30
C SER A 3 -29.07 -0.65 -29.24
N LEU A 4 -29.14 0.69 -29.32
CA LEU A 4 -27.94 1.55 -29.22
C LEU A 4 -27.36 1.59 -27.81
N ARG A 5 -28.21 1.50 -26.77
CA ARG A 5 -27.70 1.34 -25.37
C ARG A 5 -27.05 -0.02 -25.15
N ARG A 6 -27.60 -1.10 -25.71
CA ARG A 6 -26.96 -2.45 -25.63
C ARG A 6 -25.65 -2.50 -26.41
N GLN A 7 -25.56 -1.90 -27.59
CA GLN A 7 -24.31 -1.82 -28.36
C GLN A 7 -23.25 -0.99 -27.62
N ARG A 8 -23.61 0.15 -27.02
CA ARG A 8 -22.68 0.91 -26.18
C ARG A 8 -22.21 0.13 -24.95
N GLN A 9 -23.06 -0.65 -24.30
CA GLN A 9 -22.67 -1.49 -23.18
C GLN A 9 -21.82 -2.70 -23.60
N MET A 10 -22.02 -3.27 -24.79
CA MET A 10 -21.16 -4.33 -25.32
C MET A 10 -19.77 -3.82 -25.67
N CYS A 11 -19.64 -2.65 -26.31
CA CYS A 11 -18.34 -2.06 -26.63
C CYS A 11 -17.53 -1.62 -25.39
N ILE A 12 -18.19 -1.28 -24.28
CA ILE A 12 -17.52 -0.88 -23.03
C ILE A 12 -16.95 -2.11 -22.27
N ARG A 13 -17.51 -3.31 -22.50
CA ARG A 13 -17.10 -4.52 -21.78
C ARG A 13 -15.83 -5.16 -22.32
N ASP A 14 -15.51 -5.00 -23.59
CA ASP A 14 -14.44 -5.74 -24.23
C ASP A 14 -13.08 -5.02 -24.17
N ARG A 15 -13.08 -3.68 -24.04
CA ARG A 15 -11.86 -2.86 -24.10
C ARG A 15 -12.02 -1.64 -23.20
N VAL A 16 -11.39 -1.67 -22.03
CA VAL A 16 -11.44 -0.55 -21.07
C VAL A 16 -10.03 -0.07 -20.78
N LEU A 17 -9.83 1.24 -20.88
CA LEU A 17 -8.65 1.93 -20.40
C LEU A 17 -9.03 2.77 -19.19
N PHE A 18 -8.43 2.45 -18.03
CA PHE A 18 -8.54 3.25 -16.82
C PHE A 18 -7.40 4.26 -16.78
N LEU A 19 -7.75 5.52 -16.60
CA LEU A 19 -6.80 6.59 -16.28
C LEU A 19 -7.01 6.97 -14.83
N VAL A 20 -5.99 6.80 -14.00
CA VAL A 20 -6.04 7.10 -12.57
C VAL A 20 -4.86 8.00 -12.18
N ASP A 21 -5.04 8.77 -11.14
CA ASP A 21 -4.05 9.75 -10.69
C ASP A 21 -2.85 9.10 -9.99
N LEU A 22 -3.10 8.16 -9.07
CA LEU A 22 -2.08 7.61 -8.18
C LEU A 22 -2.06 6.08 -8.21
N TRP A 23 -0.88 5.51 -8.45
CA TRP A 23 -0.65 4.08 -8.30
C TRP A 23 -0.85 3.64 -6.84
N GLY A 24 -1.68 2.61 -6.63
CA GLY A 24 -2.01 2.13 -5.29
C GLY A 24 -3.01 3.00 -4.52
N GLY A 25 -3.54 4.07 -5.13
CA GLY A 25 -4.65 4.84 -4.58
C GLY A 25 -5.98 4.07 -4.62
N THR A 26 -7.01 4.57 -3.92
CA THR A 26 -8.33 3.91 -3.90
C THR A 26 -8.92 3.72 -5.30
N PRO A 27 -8.89 4.71 -6.22
CA PRO A 27 -9.37 4.52 -7.59
C PRO A 27 -8.59 3.42 -8.33
N PHE A 28 -7.25 3.38 -8.17
CA PHE A 28 -6.41 2.36 -8.76
C PHE A 28 -6.77 0.96 -8.25
N ASN A 29 -6.94 0.79 -6.94
CA ASN A 29 -7.25 -0.50 -6.33
C ASN A 29 -8.61 -1.03 -6.79
N GLN A 30 -9.61 -0.17 -6.94
CA GLN A 30 -10.92 -0.53 -7.49
C GLN A 30 -10.82 -0.92 -8.97
N ALA A 31 -10.08 -0.15 -9.76
CA ALA A 31 -9.86 -0.47 -11.17
C ALA A 31 -9.09 -1.79 -11.33
N SER A 32 -8.09 -2.06 -10.49
CA SER A 32 -7.28 -3.29 -10.52
C SER A 32 -8.10 -4.53 -10.25
N SER A 33 -9.03 -4.50 -9.30
CA SER A 33 -9.91 -5.64 -9.00
C SER A 33 -10.83 -6.01 -10.18
N LEU A 34 -11.23 -5.02 -10.98
CA LEU A 34 -11.98 -5.25 -12.21
C LEU A 34 -11.09 -5.73 -13.36
N PHE A 35 -9.88 -5.16 -13.44
CA PHE A 35 -8.88 -5.49 -14.45
C PHE A 35 -8.41 -6.95 -14.39
N GLU A 36 -8.35 -7.56 -13.20
CA GLU A 36 -7.92 -8.96 -13.02
C GLU A 36 -8.64 -9.96 -13.92
N LYS A 37 -9.91 -9.71 -14.21
CA LYS A 37 -10.76 -10.57 -15.05
C LYS A 37 -10.61 -10.29 -16.56
N HIS A 38 -9.87 -9.25 -16.93
CA HIS A 38 -9.79 -8.72 -18.29
C HIS A 38 -8.36 -8.31 -18.69
N GLN A 39 -7.34 -8.97 -18.14
CA GLN A 39 -5.92 -8.62 -18.32
C GLN A 39 -5.49 -8.59 -19.79
N ASP A 40 -6.12 -9.37 -20.65
CA ASP A 40 -5.75 -9.47 -22.07
C ASP A 40 -6.27 -8.30 -22.92
N THR A 41 -7.33 -7.64 -22.48
CA THR A 41 -8.04 -6.62 -23.29
C THR A 41 -8.11 -5.24 -22.65
N TRP A 42 -7.93 -5.16 -21.33
CA TRP A 42 -7.99 -3.89 -20.59
C TRP A 42 -6.60 -3.34 -20.27
N ALA A 43 -6.53 -2.08 -19.88
CA ALA A 43 -5.31 -1.45 -19.41
C ALA A 43 -5.60 -0.43 -18.30
N ILE A 44 -4.62 -0.18 -17.42
CA ILE A 44 -4.64 0.87 -16.41
C ILE A 44 -3.39 1.71 -16.58
N VAL A 45 -3.55 3.03 -16.67
CA VAL A 45 -2.44 3.99 -16.70
C VAL A 45 -2.60 4.94 -15.52
N THR A 46 -1.51 5.18 -14.80
CA THR A 46 -1.47 6.07 -13.63
C THR A 46 -0.71 7.36 -13.94
N GLY A 47 -0.77 8.33 -13.02
CA GLY A 47 -0.15 9.63 -13.23
C GLY A 47 -0.95 10.50 -14.19
N MET A 48 -2.28 10.36 -14.19
CA MET A 48 -3.19 11.07 -15.08
C MET A 48 -2.94 12.58 -15.06
N ASN A 49 -2.68 13.12 -16.24
CA ASN A 49 -2.60 14.57 -16.50
C ASN A 49 -3.43 14.93 -17.72
N LEU A 50 -3.65 16.23 -17.93
CA LEU A 50 -4.50 16.70 -19.02
C LEU A 50 -4.02 16.27 -20.42
N PRO A 51 -2.71 16.38 -20.79
CA PRO A 51 -2.21 15.84 -22.05
C PRO A 51 -2.53 14.36 -22.26
N MET A 52 -2.36 13.51 -21.24
CA MET A 52 -2.72 12.10 -21.29
C MET A 52 -4.20 11.88 -21.62
N VAL A 53 -5.10 12.63 -20.99
CA VAL A 53 -6.55 12.49 -21.21
C VAL A 53 -6.93 12.92 -22.63
N ILE A 54 -6.39 14.04 -23.12
CA ILE A 54 -6.64 14.54 -24.47
C ILE A 54 -6.17 13.52 -25.50
N GLU A 55 -4.93 12.99 -25.34
CA GLU A 55 -4.36 12.01 -26.26
C GLU A 55 -5.13 10.69 -26.24
N ALA A 56 -5.57 10.22 -25.06
CA ALA A 56 -6.41 9.03 -24.97
C ALA A 56 -7.74 9.17 -25.72
N LEU A 57 -8.36 10.35 -25.66
CA LEU A 57 -9.59 10.65 -26.41
C LEU A 57 -9.35 10.70 -27.91
N ALA A 58 -8.25 11.30 -28.36
CA ALA A 58 -7.90 11.37 -29.77
C ALA A 58 -7.55 9.96 -30.33
N SER A 59 -6.74 9.20 -29.61
CA SER A 59 -6.30 7.86 -30.02
C SER A 59 -7.44 6.86 -30.15
N ARG A 60 -8.57 7.05 -29.44
CA ARG A 60 -9.76 6.22 -29.62
C ARG A 60 -10.35 6.25 -31.02
N MET A 61 -10.06 7.27 -31.80
CA MET A 61 -10.56 7.42 -33.19
C MET A 61 -9.76 6.57 -34.17
N THR A 62 -8.50 6.24 -33.84
CA THR A 62 -7.55 5.60 -34.77
C THR A 62 -7.02 4.27 -34.26
N MET A 63 -7.03 4.00 -32.95
CA MET A 63 -6.53 2.79 -32.32
C MET A 63 -7.65 1.88 -31.84
N ASN A 64 -7.44 0.57 -31.99
CA ASN A 64 -8.48 -0.43 -31.73
C ASN A 64 -8.34 -1.18 -30.40
N SER A 65 -7.28 -0.93 -29.64
CA SER A 65 -6.96 -1.64 -28.41
C SER A 65 -6.70 -0.69 -27.25
N ALA A 66 -7.28 -0.97 -26.06
CA ALA A 66 -6.97 -0.21 -24.85
C ALA A 66 -5.50 -0.30 -24.44
N ARG A 67 -4.85 -1.41 -24.75
CA ARG A 67 -3.43 -1.63 -24.44
C ARG A 67 -2.51 -0.83 -25.36
N GLU A 68 -2.87 -0.74 -26.65
CA GLU A 68 -2.16 0.07 -27.62
C GLU A 68 -2.26 1.55 -27.27
N ILE A 69 -3.47 2.04 -26.95
CA ILE A 69 -3.68 3.41 -26.48
C ILE A 69 -2.89 3.66 -25.19
N ALA A 70 -2.92 2.72 -24.22
CA ALA A 70 -2.17 2.85 -22.98
C ALA A 70 -0.67 3.03 -23.21
N THR A 71 -0.09 2.28 -24.13
CA THR A 71 1.34 2.41 -24.48
C THR A 71 1.63 3.77 -25.12
N HIS A 72 0.79 4.20 -26.05
CA HIS A 72 0.96 5.44 -26.79
C HIS A 72 0.87 6.69 -25.90
N ILE A 73 -0.13 6.77 -25.02
CA ILE A 73 -0.38 7.96 -24.19
C ILE A 73 0.67 8.20 -23.10
N VAL A 74 1.44 7.18 -22.71
CA VAL A 74 2.48 7.31 -21.67
C VAL A 74 3.56 8.31 -22.07
N GLU A 75 3.98 8.31 -23.35
CA GLU A 75 4.98 9.25 -23.84
C GLU A 75 4.43 10.69 -23.84
N THR A 76 3.23 10.90 -24.36
CA THR A 76 2.55 12.22 -24.35
C THR A 76 2.36 12.75 -22.93
N ALA A 77 2.05 11.86 -21.97
CA ALA A 77 1.91 12.24 -20.57
C ALA A 77 3.23 12.73 -19.96
N LYS A 78 4.33 12.08 -20.26
CA LYS A 78 5.68 12.50 -19.82
C LYS A 78 6.06 13.85 -20.40
N ASP A 79 5.82 14.06 -21.69
CA ASP A 79 6.10 15.32 -22.38
C ASP A 79 5.24 16.49 -21.88
N GLY A 80 4.10 16.17 -21.28
CA GLY A 80 3.21 17.16 -20.65
C GLY A 80 3.71 17.69 -19.30
N ILE A 81 4.74 17.07 -18.70
CA ILE A 81 5.35 17.53 -17.45
C ILE A 81 6.42 18.57 -17.79
N LYS A 82 6.17 19.83 -17.44
CA LYS A 82 7.08 20.95 -17.68
C LYS A 82 7.26 21.76 -16.40
N THR A 83 8.42 22.42 -16.27
CA THR A 83 8.75 23.28 -15.12
C THR A 83 9.05 24.70 -15.58
N LEU A 84 8.80 25.66 -14.71
CA LEU A 84 9.29 27.03 -14.81
C LEU A 84 10.02 27.38 -13.51
N PRO A 85 11.30 27.82 -13.60
CA PRO A 85 12.12 27.92 -14.80
C PRO A 85 12.48 26.53 -15.38
N GLU A 86 12.78 26.47 -16.69
CA GLU A 86 13.08 25.21 -17.41
C GLU A 86 14.31 24.46 -16.85
N GLU A 87 15.19 25.17 -16.18
CA GLU A 87 16.41 24.62 -15.54
C GLU A 87 16.08 23.59 -14.45
N LEU A 88 14.85 23.61 -13.90
CA LEU A 88 14.36 22.65 -12.92
C LEU A 88 13.93 21.33 -13.54
N MET A 89 13.80 21.25 -14.88
CA MET A 89 13.55 19.97 -15.54
C MET A 89 14.75 19.05 -15.32
N PRO A 90 14.53 17.83 -14.80
CA PRO A 90 15.59 16.84 -14.76
C PRO A 90 16.14 16.65 -16.18
N LYS A 91 17.42 16.93 -16.40
CA LYS A 91 18.07 16.62 -17.67
C LYS A 91 17.86 15.13 -17.91
N THR A 92 17.03 14.78 -18.88
CA THR A 92 16.85 13.40 -19.33
C THR A 92 18.24 12.92 -19.77
N LYS A 93 18.88 12.11 -18.95
CA LYS A 93 19.98 11.30 -19.44
C LYS A 93 19.38 10.48 -20.57
N ALA A 94 19.89 10.67 -21.79
CA ALA A 94 19.67 9.76 -22.91
C ALA A 94 19.73 8.33 -22.34
N PRO A 95 18.92 7.37 -22.85
CA PRO A 95 18.96 6.02 -22.36
C PRO A 95 20.42 5.58 -22.41
N ALA A 96 21.08 5.62 -21.26
CA ALA A 96 22.36 4.99 -21.12
C ALA A 96 22.11 3.55 -21.55
N ALA A 97 22.80 3.10 -22.58
CA ALA A 97 22.99 1.69 -22.84
C ALA A 97 23.19 1.02 -21.50
N PRO A 98 22.61 -0.17 -21.26
CA PRO A 98 22.46 -0.74 -19.94
C PRO A 98 23.78 -0.59 -19.21
N ALA A 99 23.85 0.43 -18.34
CA ALA A 99 24.97 0.60 -17.46
C ALA A 99 25.03 -0.72 -16.73
N SER A 100 26.10 -1.45 -16.97
CA SER A 100 26.45 -2.67 -16.29
C SER A 100 25.98 -2.53 -14.86
N ALA A 101 24.94 -3.28 -14.52
CA ALA A 101 24.45 -3.36 -13.16
C ALA A 101 25.71 -3.50 -12.32
N LYS A 102 25.94 -2.55 -11.40
CA LYS A 102 26.85 -2.82 -10.29
C LYS A 102 26.43 -4.18 -9.81
N PRO A 103 27.31 -5.18 -9.73
CA PRO A 103 26.92 -6.52 -9.39
C PRO A 103 26.10 -6.40 -8.11
N ALA A 104 24.79 -6.66 -8.20
CA ALA A 104 24.04 -6.96 -7.03
C ALA A 104 24.84 -8.06 -6.37
N ILE A 105 25.33 -7.81 -5.16
CA ILE A 105 26.06 -8.79 -4.38
C ILE A 105 25.10 -9.98 -4.28
N LYS A 106 25.23 -10.92 -5.20
CA LYS A 106 24.58 -12.23 -5.17
C LYS A 106 25.38 -13.11 -4.19
N GLY A 107 25.44 -12.66 -2.95
CA GLY A 107 25.90 -13.44 -1.83
C GLY A 107 24.88 -13.23 -0.75
N ALA A 108 24.16 -14.26 -0.35
CA ALA A 108 23.45 -14.23 0.90
C ALA A 108 24.47 -13.86 1.98
N ILE A 109 24.18 -12.80 2.75
CA ILE A 109 25.01 -12.46 3.91
C ILE A 109 25.08 -13.71 4.78
N PRO A 110 26.28 -14.24 5.10
CA PRO A 110 26.41 -15.49 5.86
C PRO A 110 25.58 -15.46 7.14
N GLU A 111 25.02 -16.60 7.51
CA GLU A 111 24.34 -16.72 8.80
C GLU A 111 25.30 -16.40 9.94
N GLY A 112 24.84 -15.64 10.94
CA GLY A 112 25.68 -15.21 12.05
C GLY A 112 26.42 -13.88 11.84
N THR A 113 26.38 -13.29 10.64
CA THR A 113 26.93 -11.94 10.42
C THR A 113 26.12 -10.92 11.19
N VAL A 114 26.75 -10.14 12.06
CA VAL A 114 26.12 -9.03 12.78
C VAL A 114 26.32 -7.74 11.99
N ILE A 115 25.23 -7.08 11.61
CA ILE A 115 25.26 -5.77 10.95
C ILE A 115 24.78 -4.72 11.95
N GLY A 116 25.48 -3.59 12.07
CA GLY A 116 25.17 -2.55 13.04
C GLY A 116 25.15 -3.07 14.47
N ASP A 117 24.06 -2.83 15.20
CA ASP A 117 23.84 -3.35 16.56
C ASP A 117 23.15 -4.73 16.60
N GLY A 118 22.96 -5.35 15.44
CA GLY A 118 22.33 -6.66 15.30
C GLY A 118 20.81 -6.65 15.54
N LYS A 119 20.20 -5.48 15.72
CA LYS A 119 18.76 -5.34 16.01
C LYS A 119 18.04 -4.48 14.99
N ILE A 120 16.96 -5.01 14.43
CA ILE A 120 16.07 -4.24 13.57
C ILE A 120 15.39 -3.10 14.37
N LYS A 121 15.33 -1.91 13.79
CA LYS A 121 14.72 -0.73 14.44
C LYS A 121 13.35 -0.47 13.85
N TYR A 122 12.30 -0.58 14.63
CA TYR A 122 10.94 -0.26 14.21
C TYR A 122 10.69 1.24 14.38
N VAL A 123 10.67 1.96 13.25
CA VAL A 123 10.37 3.40 13.23
C VAL A 123 8.87 3.70 13.18
N LEU A 124 8.09 2.71 12.77
CA LEU A 124 6.63 2.69 12.85
C LEU A 124 6.15 1.24 12.77
N ALA A 125 5.20 0.87 13.63
CA ALA A 125 4.35 -0.31 13.44
C ALA A 125 2.90 0.20 13.31
N ARG A 126 2.19 -0.18 12.23
CA ARG A 126 0.88 0.41 11.92
C ARG A 126 -0.11 -0.65 11.44
N VAL A 127 -1.32 -0.58 11.97
CA VAL A 127 -2.49 -1.27 11.44
C VAL A 127 -3.21 -0.34 10.49
N ASP A 128 -3.30 -0.73 9.21
CA ASP A 128 -4.07 -0.02 8.19
C ASP A 128 -4.54 -1.03 7.14
N SER A 129 -5.84 -1.22 7.01
CA SER A 129 -6.43 -2.18 6.06
C SER A 129 -6.04 -1.93 4.60
N ARG A 130 -5.60 -0.72 4.27
CA ARG A 130 -5.10 -0.34 2.94
C ARG A 130 -3.61 -0.60 2.75
N LEU A 131 -2.88 -0.94 3.84
CA LEU A 131 -1.43 -1.19 3.84
C LEU A 131 -0.61 -0.02 3.27
N LEU A 132 0.27 -0.29 2.31
CA LEU A 132 1.06 0.75 1.65
C LEU A 132 0.23 1.47 0.59
N HIS A 133 -0.18 2.68 0.90
CA HIS A 133 -0.96 3.56 0.03
C HIS A 133 -0.43 5.01 0.12
N GLY A 134 -0.99 5.92 -0.67
CA GLY A 134 -0.46 7.29 -0.84
C GLY A 134 -0.11 8.02 0.47
N GLN A 135 -0.99 8.01 1.49
CA GLN A 135 -0.73 8.68 2.77
C GLN A 135 0.42 8.03 3.56
N VAL A 136 0.58 6.70 3.46
CA VAL A 136 1.69 5.98 4.08
C VAL A 136 2.98 6.24 3.30
N ALA A 137 2.94 6.11 1.97
CA ALA A 137 4.10 6.30 1.12
C ALA A 137 4.67 7.71 1.14
N THR A 138 3.83 8.75 1.28
CA THR A 138 4.27 10.14 1.28
C THR A 138 4.36 10.73 2.69
N GLY A 139 3.31 10.61 3.50
CA GLY A 139 3.22 11.24 4.82
C GLY A 139 4.04 10.51 5.88
N TRP A 140 3.71 9.25 6.13
CA TRP A 140 4.37 8.48 7.19
C TRP A 140 5.83 8.15 6.86
N THR A 141 6.15 7.83 5.61
CA THR A 141 7.55 7.60 5.19
C THR A 141 8.39 8.84 5.39
N LYS A 142 7.88 10.03 5.04
CA LYS A 142 8.61 11.30 5.28
C LYS A 142 8.78 11.59 6.76
N ALA A 143 7.77 11.30 7.59
CA ALA A 143 7.80 11.58 9.03
C ALA A 143 8.72 10.64 9.81
N THR A 144 8.85 9.36 9.39
CA THR A 144 9.58 8.33 10.13
C THR A 144 10.90 7.89 9.46
N ASN A 145 11.11 8.29 8.21
CA ASN A 145 12.32 8.04 7.42
C ASN A 145 12.81 6.57 7.48
N PRO A 146 11.98 5.59 7.09
CA PRO A 146 12.39 4.19 7.04
C PRO A 146 13.30 3.95 5.84
N ASN A 147 14.21 2.98 5.91
CA ASN A 147 14.88 2.44 4.73
C ASN A 147 14.18 1.19 4.17
N ARG A 148 13.23 0.64 4.95
CA ARG A 148 12.46 -0.54 4.54
C ARG A 148 11.02 -0.47 5.05
N ILE A 149 10.08 -0.76 4.16
CA ILE A 149 8.67 -0.97 4.50
C ILE A 149 8.41 -2.48 4.42
N ILE A 150 7.84 -3.06 5.46
CA ILE A 150 7.55 -4.49 5.51
C ILE A 150 6.06 -4.66 5.80
N VAL A 151 5.32 -5.18 4.82
CA VAL A 151 3.94 -5.62 5.02
C VAL A 151 3.98 -7.03 5.62
N VAL A 152 3.38 -7.18 6.78
CA VAL A 152 3.36 -8.42 7.55
C VAL A 152 1.93 -8.96 7.55
N SER A 153 1.65 -9.91 6.66
CA SER A 153 0.35 -10.56 6.53
C SER A 153 0.49 -11.88 5.77
N ASP A 154 -0.09 -12.94 6.31
CA ASP A 154 -0.07 -14.25 5.67
C ASP A 154 -0.88 -14.27 4.37
N ASN A 155 -2.00 -13.53 4.33
CA ASN A 155 -2.86 -13.44 3.16
C ASN A 155 -2.19 -12.69 2.01
N VAL A 156 -1.66 -11.50 2.30
CA VAL A 156 -0.97 -10.68 1.30
C VAL A 156 0.32 -11.34 0.81
N ALA A 157 1.01 -12.09 1.67
CA ALA A 157 2.21 -12.82 1.29
C ALA A 157 1.97 -13.94 0.27
N LYS A 158 0.76 -14.48 0.18
CA LYS A 158 0.35 -15.48 -0.82
C LYS A 158 -0.13 -14.85 -2.12
N ASP A 159 -0.56 -13.60 -2.09
CA ASP A 159 -1.10 -12.88 -3.23
C ASP A 159 0.02 -12.21 -4.05
N LYS A 160 0.31 -12.77 -5.23
CA LYS A 160 1.36 -12.27 -6.12
C LYS A 160 1.08 -10.84 -6.62
N LEU A 161 -0.19 -10.53 -6.90
CA LEU A 161 -0.58 -9.23 -7.42
C LEU A 161 -0.41 -8.15 -6.35
N ARG A 162 -0.98 -8.35 -5.15
CA ARG A 162 -0.84 -7.42 -4.02
C ARG A 162 0.63 -7.20 -3.63
N LYS A 163 1.46 -8.23 -3.65
CA LYS A 163 2.92 -8.11 -3.42
C LYS A 163 3.61 -7.21 -4.43
N ASN A 164 3.27 -7.37 -5.71
CA ASN A 164 3.84 -6.53 -6.76
C ASN A 164 3.38 -5.07 -6.62
N MET A 165 2.10 -4.85 -6.33
CA MET A 165 1.55 -3.51 -6.08
C MET A 165 2.26 -2.82 -4.91
N ILE A 166 2.44 -3.51 -3.79
CA ILE A 166 3.15 -3.01 -2.61
C ILE A 166 4.60 -2.65 -2.96
N LYS A 167 5.30 -3.52 -3.71
CA LYS A 167 6.67 -3.27 -4.13
C LYS A 167 6.79 -2.01 -5.01
N GLN A 168 5.82 -1.79 -5.90
CA GLN A 168 5.80 -0.64 -6.81
C GLN A 168 5.33 0.65 -6.13
N ALA A 169 4.50 0.55 -5.09
CA ALA A 169 4.05 1.70 -4.30
C ALA A 169 5.13 2.25 -3.34
N ALA A 170 6.30 1.61 -3.27
CA ALA A 170 7.39 2.05 -2.41
C ALA A 170 7.96 3.40 -2.89
N PRO A 171 8.19 4.35 -1.99
CA PRO A 171 8.84 5.61 -2.32
C PRO A 171 10.28 5.39 -2.81
N THR A 172 10.78 6.33 -3.60
CA THR A 172 12.17 6.29 -4.07
C THR A 172 13.15 6.18 -2.91
N GLY A 173 14.08 5.23 -3.00
CA GLY A 173 15.08 4.97 -1.97
C GLY A 173 14.63 4.08 -0.80
N VAL A 174 13.36 3.65 -0.78
CA VAL A 174 12.81 2.75 0.25
C VAL A 174 12.44 1.41 -0.37
N HIS A 175 12.88 0.31 0.24
CA HIS A 175 12.52 -1.03 -0.23
C HIS A 175 11.23 -1.50 0.44
N ALA A 176 10.22 -1.93 -0.34
CA ALA A 176 9.03 -2.56 0.19
C ALA A 176 9.06 -4.08 -0.02
N ASN A 177 8.73 -4.80 1.04
CA ASN A 177 8.65 -6.26 1.06
C ASN A 177 7.34 -6.70 1.71
N THR A 178 6.82 -7.85 1.28
CA THR A 178 5.69 -8.51 1.92
C THR A 178 6.14 -9.87 2.43
N VAL A 179 5.91 -10.13 3.69
CA VAL A 179 6.33 -11.38 4.35
C VAL A 179 5.18 -11.97 5.18
N PRO A 180 5.11 -13.31 5.29
CA PRO A 180 4.22 -13.94 6.27
C PRO A 180 4.71 -13.66 7.71
N ILE A 181 3.80 -13.73 8.68
CA ILE A 181 4.07 -13.42 10.08
C ILE A 181 5.21 -14.27 10.62
N ALA A 182 5.22 -15.58 10.36
CA ALA A 182 6.28 -16.49 10.79
C ALA A 182 7.68 -16.09 10.27
N LYS A 183 7.75 -15.49 9.06
CA LYS A 183 9.00 -14.98 8.52
C LYS A 183 9.43 -13.69 9.23
N MET A 184 8.50 -12.80 9.57
CA MET A 184 8.82 -11.58 10.31
C MET A 184 9.40 -11.89 11.70
N ILE A 185 8.84 -12.88 12.40
CA ILE A 185 9.36 -13.35 13.70
C ILE A 185 10.81 -13.84 13.59
N LYS A 186 11.18 -14.51 12.49
CA LYS A 186 12.56 -14.92 12.23
C LYS A 186 13.46 -13.73 11.90
N VAL A 187 12.97 -12.78 11.11
CA VAL A 187 13.72 -11.56 10.72
C VAL A 187 14.02 -10.69 11.94
N ASP A 188 13.10 -10.59 12.90
CA ASP A 188 13.30 -9.82 14.14
C ASP A 188 14.52 -10.32 14.96
N LYS A 189 14.76 -11.62 14.94
CA LYS A 189 15.86 -12.28 15.67
C LYS A 189 17.16 -12.37 14.88
N ASP A 190 17.17 -11.97 13.62
CA ASP A 190 18.29 -12.14 12.71
C ASP A 190 19.22 -10.93 12.75
N PRO A 191 20.46 -11.05 13.27
CA PRO A 191 21.39 -9.94 13.46
C PRO A 191 21.84 -9.28 12.15
N ARG A 192 21.57 -9.88 11.00
CA ARG A 192 21.87 -9.31 9.67
C ARG A 192 21.01 -8.10 9.34
N PHE A 193 19.92 -7.84 10.06
CA PHE A 193 19.02 -6.71 9.86
C PHE A 193 19.28 -5.51 10.78
N GLY A 194 20.42 -5.45 11.47
CA GLY A 194 20.73 -4.41 12.46
C GLY A 194 20.75 -2.96 11.94
N ASP A 195 21.03 -2.75 10.66
CA ASP A 195 20.91 -1.41 10.03
C ASP A 195 19.53 -1.14 9.44
N THR A 196 18.56 -2.03 9.65
CA THR A 196 17.22 -1.87 9.09
C THR A 196 16.38 -0.96 9.97
N ARG A 197 15.95 0.16 9.39
CA ARG A 197 14.91 1.04 9.95
C ARG A 197 13.58 0.66 9.30
N ALA A 198 12.83 -0.20 9.96
CA ALA A 198 11.64 -0.80 9.39
C ALA A 198 10.36 -0.04 9.77
N MET A 199 9.53 0.22 8.77
CA MET A 199 8.11 0.50 8.94
C MET A 199 7.34 -0.80 8.74
N LEU A 200 6.65 -1.29 9.76
CA LEU A 200 5.80 -2.46 9.68
C LEU A 200 4.35 -2.04 9.38
N LEU A 201 3.73 -2.71 8.43
CA LEU A 201 2.32 -2.52 8.09
C LEU A 201 1.57 -3.83 8.24
N PHE A 202 0.52 -3.81 9.05
CA PHE A 202 -0.39 -4.92 9.29
C PHE A 202 -1.75 -4.62 8.65
N GLU A 203 -2.36 -5.61 8.04
CA GLU A 203 -3.69 -5.47 7.44
C GLU A 203 -4.78 -5.42 8.52
N THR A 204 -4.58 -6.22 9.57
CA THR A 204 -5.53 -6.39 10.70
C THR A 204 -4.80 -6.30 12.04
N PRO A 205 -5.51 -6.01 13.15
CA PRO A 205 -4.93 -6.05 14.48
C PRO A 205 -4.51 -7.45 14.92
N GLU A 206 -5.17 -8.51 14.41
CA GLU A 206 -4.83 -9.92 14.68
C GLU A 206 -3.46 -10.28 14.11
N ASP A 207 -3.12 -9.81 12.90
CA ASP A 207 -1.79 -9.99 12.30
C ASP A 207 -0.71 -9.34 13.19
N ALA A 208 -0.98 -8.15 13.74
CA ALA A 208 -0.08 -7.48 14.67
C ALA A 208 0.06 -8.24 16.00
N LEU A 209 -1.06 -8.72 16.58
CA LEU A 209 -1.06 -9.52 17.80
C LEU A 209 -0.20 -10.78 17.63
N ARG A 210 -0.43 -11.55 16.57
CA ARG A 210 0.33 -12.79 16.29
C ARG A 210 1.82 -12.52 16.11
N ALA A 211 2.20 -11.41 15.50
CA ALA A 211 3.60 -11.03 15.35
C ALA A 211 4.23 -10.69 16.71
N ILE A 212 3.53 -9.95 17.56
CA ILE A 212 3.98 -9.54 18.89
C ILE A 212 4.08 -10.77 19.83
N GLU A 213 3.07 -11.63 19.86
CA GLU A 213 3.10 -12.90 20.62
C GLU A 213 4.25 -13.82 20.15
N GLY A 214 4.60 -13.77 18.86
CA GLY A 214 5.76 -14.47 18.30
C GLY A 214 7.11 -13.86 18.67
N GLY A 215 7.11 -12.73 19.37
CA GLY A 215 8.31 -12.08 19.91
C GLY A 215 8.86 -10.95 19.05
N VAL A 216 8.11 -10.43 18.06
CA VAL A 216 8.52 -9.20 17.33
C VAL A 216 8.50 -8.01 18.30
N GLY A 217 9.63 -7.31 18.45
CA GLY A 217 9.89 -6.31 19.48
C GLY A 217 9.14 -4.98 19.33
N ILE A 218 7.87 -5.00 18.97
CA ILE A 218 7.00 -3.83 18.84
C ILE A 218 6.54 -3.38 20.24
N LYS A 219 6.70 -2.10 20.56
CA LYS A 219 6.23 -1.50 21.83
C LYS A 219 5.09 -0.51 21.63
N GLU A 220 4.96 0.03 20.44
CA GLU A 220 3.97 1.03 20.08
C GLU A 220 3.32 0.66 18.75
N LEU A 221 2.01 0.73 18.68
CA LEU A 221 1.21 0.39 17.50
C LEU A 221 0.34 1.58 17.09
N ASN A 222 0.60 2.08 15.89
CA ASN A 222 -0.22 3.13 15.30
C ASN A 222 -1.46 2.50 14.62
N ILE A 223 -2.63 3.04 14.89
CA ILE A 223 -3.90 2.62 14.28
C ILE A 223 -4.33 3.70 13.30
N GLY A 224 -4.34 3.33 12.02
CA GLY A 224 -4.59 4.27 10.92
C GLY A 224 -5.94 4.18 10.27
N SER A 225 -6.31 2.99 9.86
CA SER A 225 -7.59 2.73 9.21
C SER A 225 -7.96 1.26 9.31
N MET A 226 -9.21 1.00 9.62
CA MET A 226 -9.81 -0.33 9.59
C MET A 226 -11.11 -0.24 8.80
N ALA A 227 -11.11 -0.80 7.60
CA ALA A 227 -12.24 -0.72 6.68
C ALA A 227 -13.47 -1.45 7.23
N TYR A 228 -14.64 -0.92 6.89
CA TYR A 228 -15.89 -1.60 7.17
C TYR A 228 -16.01 -2.91 6.38
N SER A 229 -16.50 -3.93 7.03
CA SER A 229 -16.98 -5.18 6.42
C SER A 229 -18.22 -5.65 7.15
N GLU A 230 -18.95 -6.60 6.58
CA GLU A 230 -20.11 -7.19 7.21
C GLU A 230 -19.78 -7.70 8.63
N GLY A 231 -20.61 -7.39 9.61
CA GLY A 231 -20.39 -7.73 11.02
C GLY A 231 -19.54 -6.75 11.82
N LYS A 232 -19.05 -5.66 11.22
CA LYS A 232 -18.35 -4.58 11.93
C LYS A 232 -19.25 -3.37 12.19
N VAL A 233 -19.00 -2.67 13.29
CA VAL A 233 -19.62 -1.37 13.61
C VAL A 233 -18.66 -0.23 13.28
N ASN A 234 -19.19 0.87 12.73
CA ASN A 234 -18.40 2.07 12.49
C ASN A 234 -18.19 2.83 13.82
N VAL A 235 -16.98 2.80 14.34
CA VAL A 235 -16.61 3.49 15.58
C VAL A 235 -16.37 4.98 15.33
N ASN A 236 -15.67 5.29 14.24
CA ASN A 236 -15.48 6.64 13.70
C ASN A 236 -15.39 6.59 12.16
N GLN A 237 -14.95 7.69 11.51
CA GLN A 237 -14.88 7.79 10.04
C GLN A 237 -13.86 6.82 9.38
N VAL A 238 -12.91 6.28 10.14
CA VAL A 238 -11.80 5.48 9.60
C VAL A 238 -11.64 4.12 10.26
N LEU A 239 -12.35 3.88 11.37
CA LEU A 239 -12.26 2.65 12.14
C LEU A 239 -13.63 1.96 12.22
N ALA A 240 -13.70 0.77 11.67
CA ALA A 240 -14.78 -0.17 11.87
C ALA A 240 -14.24 -1.40 12.59
N MET A 241 -14.94 -1.88 13.62
CA MET A 241 -14.52 -2.98 14.50
C MET A 241 -15.64 -3.98 14.70
N ASN A 242 -15.28 -5.24 14.86
CA ASN A 242 -16.15 -6.29 15.39
C ASN A 242 -15.68 -6.70 16.80
N GLN A 243 -16.29 -7.72 17.38
CA GLN A 243 -15.91 -8.19 18.72
C GLN A 243 -14.47 -8.75 18.75
N GLU A 244 -14.05 -9.44 17.70
CA GLU A 244 -12.70 -10.00 17.59
C GLU A 244 -11.63 -8.90 17.57
N ASP A 245 -11.85 -7.81 16.81
CA ASP A 245 -10.96 -6.65 16.81
C ASP A 245 -10.83 -6.04 18.22
N VAL A 246 -11.97 -5.85 18.93
CA VAL A 246 -12.00 -5.28 20.30
C VAL A 246 -11.21 -6.16 21.27
N ASP A 247 -11.44 -7.47 21.23
CA ASP A 247 -10.76 -8.42 22.11
C ASP A 247 -9.25 -8.48 21.79
N THR A 248 -8.90 -8.40 20.53
CA THR A 248 -7.50 -8.33 20.06
C THR A 248 -6.80 -7.09 20.59
N PHE A 249 -7.40 -5.91 20.51
CA PHE A 249 -6.81 -4.70 21.07
C PHE A 249 -6.69 -4.76 22.60
N ARG A 250 -7.65 -5.35 23.30
CA ARG A 250 -7.56 -5.57 24.76
C ARG A 250 -6.36 -6.47 25.10
N LYS A 251 -6.15 -7.55 24.35
CA LYS A 251 -4.97 -8.42 24.52
C LYS A 251 -3.66 -7.67 24.26
N LEU A 252 -3.59 -6.91 23.17
CA LEU A 252 -2.40 -6.08 22.87
C LEU A 252 -2.10 -5.10 24.01
N LYS A 253 -3.12 -4.51 24.62
CA LYS A 253 -2.97 -3.65 25.80
C LYS A 253 -2.42 -4.40 27.00
N GLN A 254 -2.91 -5.62 27.28
CA GLN A 254 -2.40 -6.49 28.33
C GLN A 254 -0.93 -6.87 28.11
N LEU A 255 -0.47 -7.00 26.86
CA LEU A 255 0.92 -7.21 26.49
C LEU A 255 1.78 -5.93 26.62
N GLY A 256 1.22 -4.82 27.09
CA GLY A 256 1.93 -3.56 27.29
C GLY A 256 2.12 -2.72 26.02
N ILE A 257 1.38 -2.99 24.94
CA ILE A 257 1.47 -2.22 23.71
C ILE A 257 0.77 -0.88 23.89
N LYS A 258 1.50 0.20 23.57
CA LYS A 258 0.96 1.57 23.53
C LYS A 258 0.30 1.83 22.18
N PHE A 259 -0.92 2.39 22.18
CA PHE A 259 -1.62 2.74 20.96
C PHE A 259 -1.49 4.22 20.63
N ILE A 260 -1.33 4.53 19.35
CA ILE A 260 -1.42 5.87 18.78
C ILE A 260 -2.43 5.86 17.64
N VAL A 261 -3.64 6.30 17.89
CA VAL A 261 -4.70 6.34 16.88
C VAL A 261 -4.58 7.63 16.07
N LYS A 262 -3.99 7.52 14.87
CA LYS A 262 -3.77 8.65 13.95
C LYS A 262 -3.89 8.22 12.49
N LYS A 263 -4.67 8.97 11.73
CA LYS A 263 -4.81 8.75 10.27
C LYS A 263 -3.55 9.21 9.52
N VAL A 264 -3.07 10.41 9.84
CA VAL A 264 -1.86 11.02 9.26
C VAL A 264 -0.95 11.54 10.36
N PRO A 265 0.36 11.75 10.11
CA PRO A 265 1.31 12.20 11.14
C PRO A 265 0.91 13.51 11.82
N SER A 266 0.30 14.43 11.08
CA SER A 266 -0.10 15.75 11.56
C SER A 266 -1.43 15.79 12.33
N SER A 267 -2.22 14.71 12.32
CA SER A 267 -3.50 14.68 13.05
C SER A 267 -3.27 14.53 14.56
N ASN A 268 -4.24 14.99 15.36
CA ASN A 268 -4.29 14.68 16.78
C ASN A 268 -4.52 13.18 16.98
N ALA A 269 -3.98 12.64 18.08
CA ALA A 269 -4.25 11.26 18.46
C ALA A 269 -5.63 11.16 19.13
N GLU A 270 -6.38 10.12 18.78
CA GLU A 270 -7.62 9.76 19.46
C GLU A 270 -7.32 8.78 20.61
N ASP A 271 -8.16 8.77 21.62
CA ASP A 271 -8.05 7.85 22.76
C ASP A 271 -8.56 6.46 22.36
N MET A 272 -7.69 5.46 22.44
CA MET A 272 -8.02 4.10 22.07
C MET A 272 -9.02 3.45 23.02
N ASP A 273 -8.96 3.75 24.32
CA ASP A 273 -9.87 3.17 25.31
C ASP A 273 -11.30 3.66 25.07
N ALA A 274 -11.46 4.95 24.85
CA ALA A 274 -12.75 5.54 24.51
C ALA A 274 -13.33 4.94 23.21
N LEU A 275 -12.47 4.65 22.21
CA LEU A 275 -12.89 4.02 20.95
C LEU A 275 -13.32 2.55 21.17
N LEU A 276 -12.61 1.80 22.00
CA LEU A 276 -12.97 0.40 22.33
C LEU A 276 -14.28 0.32 23.10
N ASP A 277 -14.52 1.21 24.06
CA ASP A 277 -15.77 1.27 24.81
C ASP A 277 -16.95 1.63 23.91
N LYS A 278 -16.73 2.58 22.99
CA LYS A 278 -17.73 2.92 21.98
C LYS A 278 -18.03 1.75 21.04
N ALA A 279 -16.98 1.05 20.57
CA ALA A 279 -17.14 -0.13 19.72
C ALA A 279 -17.96 -1.21 20.41
N GLN A 280 -17.62 -1.53 21.67
CA GLN A 280 -18.34 -2.55 22.46
C GLN A 280 -19.82 -2.20 22.61
N LYS A 281 -20.11 -0.94 22.95
CA LYS A 281 -21.51 -0.47 23.09
C LYS A 281 -22.30 -0.63 21.80
N LEU A 282 -21.72 -0.23 20.65
CA LEU A 282 -22.37 -0.37 19.34
C LEU A 282 -22.58 -1.85 18.95
N ILE A 283 -21.62 -2.72 19.26
CA ILE A 283 -21.73 -4.16 19.01
C ILE A 283 -22.86 -4.78 19.84
N ASP A 284 -22.97 -4.38 21.12
CA ASP A 284 -24.00 -4.87 22.02
C ASP A 284 -25.41 -4.38 21.63
N GLU A 285 -25.50 -3.17 21.07
CA GLU A 285 -26.75 -2.63 20.51
C GLU A 285 -27.20 -3.36 19.22
N GLN A 286 -26.27 -3.83 18.39
CA GLN A 286 -26.60 -4.63 17.19
C GLN A 286 -27.09 -6.05 17.49
N LYS A 287 -26.77 -6.58 18.67
CA LYS A 287 -27.20 -7.94 19.08
C LYS A 287 -28.59 -7.97 19.70
N LYS A 288 -29.19 -6.82 19.99
CA LYS A 288 -30.55 -6.65 20.50
C LYS A 288 -31.57 -6.50 19.38
#